data_831f8f4e384f4893cf20f283a8fb1237
#
_entry.id   831f8f4e384f4893cf20f283a8fb1237
#
_cell.length_a   1.000
_cell.length_b   1.000
_cell.length_c   1.000
_cell.angle_alpha   90.00
_cell.angle_beta   90.00
_cell.angle_gamma   90.00
#
_symmetry.space_group_name_H-M   'P 1'
#
loop_
_entity.id
_entity.type
_entity.pdbx_description
1 polymer ?
#
loop_
_entity_poly.entity_id
_entity_poly.type
_entity_poly.pdbx_seq_one_letter_code
_entity_poly.pdbx_strand_id
1 'polypeptide(L)'
;MAILQIIGIIIGSLIGLYIIELAIVTFLPGFSVPKQPLGKAKHVTKKEATKPPQSRRDVSFQVKGMKVSAWLYLPENLSVPVPCIIMGHGFGGTKDMLLERYAIRYLKAGYAALTFDYRHFGESEGEPRQLMLIPYQLEDFRAAIEYARSLKEIDPARIVLWGTSASGGYGIVIAAEDKKIACVVSQCPGLDHKASEQMFRKKLGIRHMLRLFVHGQRDMMRSRLGLSPHTIPMVGKPGTTAFLPVLEAYEGYSKVESENFINEVCARVILRSHGFNPVKHIQNVPCPVLIQICDYDELAPIRPETEKELRKYAEVKRYPIAHFDIYHGDNFEKAVSDQLEFFKKHL
;
A
#
# COMPACT_ATOMS: atom_id res chain seq x y z
N MET A 1 29.78 -45.18 -2.50
CA MET A 1 28.43 -45.50 -3.04
C MET A 1 27.35 -45.45 -1.92
N ALA A 2 27.50 -46.08 -0.77
CA ALA A 2 26.49 -46.08 0.31
C ALA A 2 26.08 -44.69 0.81
N ILE A 3 27.00 -43.73 1.00
CA ILE A 3 26.72 -42.39 1.46
C ILE A 3 25.82 -41.62 0.48
N LEU A 4 26.09 -41.71 -0.82
CA LEU A 4 25.25 -41.07 -1.85
C LEU A 4 23.85 -41.67 -1.91
N GLN A 5 23.69 -42.98 -1.70
CA GLN A 5 22.38 -43.62 -1.62
C GLN A 5 21.61 -43.15 -0.38
N ILE A 6 22.25 -43.06 0.78
CA ILE A 6 21.65 -42.55 2.03
C ILE A 6 21.20 -41.10 1.85
N ILE A 7 22.06 -40.24 1.27
CA ILE A 7 21.68 -38.85 0.98
C ILE A 7 20.48 -38.80 0.03
N GLY A 8 20.47 -39.61 -1.03
CA GLY A 8 19.35 -39.69 -1.96
C GLY A 8 18.04 -40.12 -1.30
N ILE A 9 18.08 -41.10 -0.40
CA ILE A 9 16.88 -41.55 0.36
C ILE A 9 16.39 -40.45 1.30
N ILE A 10 17.29 -39.76 2.01
CA ILE A 10 16.91 -38.64 2.89
C ILE A 10 16.26 -37.50 2.11
N ILE A 11 16.87 -37.09 1.00
CA ILE A 11 16.31 -36.04 0.14
C ILE A 11 14.96 -36.46 -0.44
N GLY A 12 14.84 -37.69 -0.94
CA GLY A 12 13.57 -38.21 -1.47
C GLY A 12 12.49 -38.26 -0.42
N SER A 13 12.80 -38.68 0.81
CA SER A 13 11.86 -38.69 1.92
C SER A 13 11.41 -37.28 2.32
N LEU A 14 12.32 -36.32 2.38
CA LEU A 14 11.99 -34.91 2.67
C LEU A 14 11.11 -34.30 1.60
N ILE A 15 11.39 -34.58 0.32
CA ILE A 15 10.53 -34.15 -0.81
C ILE A 15 9.14 -34.79 -0.70
N GLY A 16 9.07 -36.09 -0.42
CA GLY A 16 7.79 -36.79 -0.23
C GLY A 16 6.96 -36.20 0.91
N LEU A 17 7.56 -35.95 2.05
CA LEU A 17 6.90 -35.32 3.19
C LEU A 17 6.42 -33.89 2.86
N TYR A 18 7.21 -33.11 2.11
CA TYR A 18 6.83 -31.79 1.67
C TYR A 18 5.66 -31.80 0.70
N ILE A 19 5.61 -32.77 -0.23
CA ILE A 19 4.47 -32.94 -1.16
C ILE A 19 3.21 -33.31 -0.40
N ILE A 20 3.31 -34.20 0.59
CA ILE A 20 2.18 -34.58 1.44
C ILE A 20 1.69 -33.37 2.24
N GLU A 21 2.58 -32.60 2.84
CA GLU A 21 2.24 -31.35 3.54
C GLU A 21 1.50 -30.40 2.60
N LEU A 22 2.02 -30.15 1.40
CA LEU A 22 1.38 -29.28 0.43
C LEU A 22 -0.02 -29.78 0.04
N ALA A 23 -0.21 -31.07 -0.14
CA ALA A 23 -1.53 -31.64 -0.45
C ALA A 23 -2.51 -31.44 0.72
N ILE A 24 -2.07 -31.74 1.95
CA ILE A 24 -2.86 -31.52 3.16
C ILE A 24 -3.26 -30.04 3.27
N VAL A 25 -2.28 -29.13 3.23
CA VAL A 25 -2.51 -27.68 3.36
C VAL A 25 -3.44 -27.15 2.26
N THR A 26 -3.35 -27.69 1.04
CA THR A 26 -4.15 -27.26 -0.10
C THR A 26 -5.61 -27.68 -0.01
N PHE A 27 -5.87 -28.92 0.38
CA PHE A 27 -7.19 -29.55 0.24
C PHE A 27 -7.94 -29.76 1.55
N LEU A 28 -7.25 -29.80 2.71
CA LEU A 28 -7.93 -30.11 3.97
C LEU A 28 -8.94 -29.01 4.32
N PRO A 29 -10.22 -29.34 4.58
CA PRO A 29 -11.18 -28.40 5.14
C PRO A 29 -10.75 -28.00 6.56
N GLY A 30 -11.14 -26.79 7.02
CA GLY A 30 -10.81 -26.31 8.37
C GLY A 30 -9.67 -25.28 8.46
N PHE A 31 -9.01 -24.96 7.34
CA PHE A 31 -8.06 -23.84 7.29
C PHE A 31 -8.72 -22.47 7.04
N SER A 32 -10.06 -22.38 7.15
CA SER A 32 -10.75 -21.09 7.09
C SER A 32 -10.36 -20.22 8.28
N VAL A 33 -10.06 -18.97 8.03
CA VAL A 33 -9.79 -18.00 9.09
C VAL A 33 -11.05 -17.18 9.32
N PRO A 34 -11.52 -17.06 10.58
CA PRO A 34 -12.69 -16.24 10.87
C PRO A 34 -12.50 -14.80 10.40
N LYS A 35 -13.51 -14.25 9.73
CA LYS A 35 -13.52 -12.83 9.37
C LYS A 35 -13.38 -11.98 10.64
N GLN A 36 -12.59 -10.93 10.56
CA GLN A 36 -12.40 -9.97 11.64
C GLN A 36 -13.14 -8.68 11.23
N PRO A 37 -14.41 -8.49 11.61
CA PRO A 37 -15.08 -7.24 11.36
C PRO A 37 -14.34 -6.15 12.13
N LEU A 38 -14.00 -5.08 11.45
CA LEU A 38 -13.54 -3.87 12.12
C LEU A 38 -14.72 -3.31 12.90
N GLY A 39 -14.49 -2.88 14.13
CA GLY A 39 -15.53 -2.20 14.89
C GLY A 39 -15.86 -0.91 14.16
N LYS A 40 -17.11 -0.74 13.71
CA LYS A 40 -17.54 0.52 13.07
C LYS A 40 -17.08 1.67 13.95
N ALA A 41 -16.26 2.52 13.39
CA ALA A 41 -15.82 3.72 14.07
C ALA A 41 -17.07 4.47 14.54
N LYS A 42 -17.27 4.59 15.85
CA LYS A 42 -18.43 5.27 16.45
C LYS A 42 -18.54 6.75 16.05
N HIS A 43 -17.59 7.25 15.27
CA HIS A 43 -17.44 8.67 14.96
C HIS A 43 -17.26 9.04 13.48
N VAL A 44 -17.31 8.09 12.53
CA VAL A 44 -17.67 8.48 11.17
C VAL A 44 -19.19 8.61 11.15
N THR A 45 -19.66 9.73 11.69
CA THR A 45 -21.04 10.11 11.52
C THR A 45 -21.30 10.13 10.02
N LYS A 46 -22.35 9.43 9.57
CA LYS A 46 -22.96 9.51 8.22
C LYS A 46 -23.22 10.94 7.74
N LYS A 47 -22.84 11.94 8.53
CA LYS A 47 -23.03 13.38 8.29
C LYS A 47 -21.92 14.06 7.49
N GLU A 48 -20.79 13.39 7.25
CA GLU A 48 -19.72 13.91 6.39
C GLU A 48 -19.53 13.10 5.10
N ALA A 49 -20.52 12.34 4.67
CA ALA A 49 -20.70 12.07 3.25
C ALA A 49 -21.12 13.40 2.58
N THR A 50 -20.20 14.36 2.59
CA THR A 50 -20.30 15.55 1.75
C THR A 50 -20.51 15.04 0.34
N LYS A 51 -21.55 15.55 -0.34
CA LYS A 51 -21.68 15.34 -1.80
C LYS A 51 -20.29 15.51 -2.41
N PRO A 52 -19.89 14.59 -3.31
CA PRO A 52 -18.59 14.71 -3.94
C PRO A 52 -18.42 16.16 -4.43
N PRO A 53 -17.27 16.79 -4.21
CA PRO A 53 -17.05 18.15 -4.63
C PRO A 53 -17.35 18.23 -6.14
N GLN A 54 -17.98 19.30 -6.58
CA GLN A 54 -18.36 19.50 -7.99
C GLN A 54 -17.15 19.41 -8.94
N SER A 55 -15.95 19.61 -8.41
CA SER A 55 -14.65 19.46 -9.06
C SER A 55 -14.17 18.02 -9.21
N ARG A 56 -14.85 17.00 -8.62
CA ARG A 56 -14.52 15.58 -8.76
C ARG A 56 -15.21 14.96 -9.96
N ARG A 57 -14.45 14.25 -10.79
CA ARG A 57 -14.94 13.42 -11.88
C ARG A 57 -14.58 11.95 -11.61
N ASP A 58 -15.55 11.06 -11.74
CA ASP A 58 -15.31 9.63 -11.74
C ASP A 58 -14.73 9.25 -13.12
N VAL A 59 -13.54 8.69 -13.11
CA VAL A 59 -12.79 8.33 -14.31
C VAL A 59 -12.26 6.90 -14.21
N SER A 60 -11.76 6.36 -15.31
CA SER A 60 -11.12 5.06 -15.30
C SER A 60 -10.08 4.96 -16.40
N PHE A 61 -9.11 4.06 -16.20
CA PHE A 61 -8.11 3.70 -17.21
C PHE A 61 -7.90 2.19 -17.23
N GLN A 62 -7.21 1.68 -18.26
CA GLN A 62 -7.03 0.25 -18.47
C GLN A 62 -5.62 -0.19 -18.09
N VAL A 63 -5.52 -1.32 -17.38
CA VAL A 63 -4.25 -1.98 -17.08
C VAL A 63 -4.38 -3.48 -17.38
N LYS A 64 -3.64 -3.97 -18.37
CA LYS A 64 -3.71 -5.39 -18.79
C LYS A 64 -5.13 -5.89 -19.06
N GLY A 65 -5.97 -5.03 -19.64
CA GLY A 65 -7.37 -5.35 -19.97
C GLY A 65 -8.35 -5.27 -18.79
N MET A 66 -7.91 -4.84 -17.62
CA MET A 66 -8.75 -4.61 -16.43
C MET A 66 -8.97 -3.12 -16.22
N LYS A 67 -10.20 -2.72 -15.92
CA LYS A 67 -10.57 -1.35 -15.60
C LYS A 67 -10.10 -0.99 -14.20
N VAL A 68 -9.35 0.10 -14.07
CA VAL A 68 -8.96 0.74 -12.82
C VAL A 68 -9.85 1.95 -12.58
N SER A 69 -10.57 1.95 -11.46
CA SER A 69 -11.46 3.05 -11.05
C SER A 69 -10.65 4.14 -10.37
N ALA A 70 -10.93 5.40 -10.73
CA ALA A 70 -10.21 6.55 -10.21
C ALA A 70 -11.13 7.77 -10.04
N TRP A 71 -10.72 8.69 -9.18
CA TRP A 71 -11.31 10.02 -9.01
C TRP A 71 -10.31 11.08 -9.41
N LEU A 72 -10.70 11.90 -10.38
CA LEU A 72 -9.94 13.06 -10.84
C LEU A 72 -10.54 14.34 -10.26
N TYR A 73 -9.73 15.08 -9.54
CA TYR A 73 -10.06 16.39 -8.98
C TYR A 73 -9.37 17.46 -9.80
N LEU A 74 -10.14 18.40 -10.33
CA LEU A 74 -9.64 19.49 -11.16
C LEU A 74 -10.04 20.84 -10.58
N PRO A 75 -9.12 21.82 -10.52
CA PRO A 75 -9.48 23.20 -10.21
C PRO A 75 -10.52 23.73 -11.18
N GLU A 76 -11.39 24.60 -10.69
CA GLU A 76 -12.37 25.30 -11.55
C GLU A 76 -11.68 26.36 -12.42
N ASN A 77 -12.26 26.62 -13.58
CA ASN A 77 -11.83 27.70 -14.50
C ASN A 77 -10.35 27.64 -14.93
N LEU A 78 -9.88 26.45 -15.31
CA LEU A 78 -8.52 26.28 -15.80
C LEU A 78 -8.30 27.04 -17.11
N SER A 79 -7.36 27.99 -17.10
CA SER A 79 -6.87 28.71 -18.28
C SER A 79 -5.61 28.08 -18.89
N VAL A 80 -4.89 27.30 -18.10
CA VAL A 80 -3.66 26.60 -18.50
C VAL A 80 -3.61 25.21 -17.83
N PRO A 81 -2.86 24.26 -18.38
CA PRO A 81 -2.64 22.96 -17.72
C PRO A 81 -1.97 23.12 -16.35
N VAL A 82 -2.39 22.34 -15.37
CA VAL A 82 -1.93 22.40 -13.98
C VAL A 82 -1.14 21.17 -13.58
N PRO A 83 -0.27 21.25 -12.55
CA PRO A 83 0.38 20.08 -11.95
C PRO A 83 -0.67 19.08 -11.44
N CYS A 84 -0.35 17.78 -11.52
CA CYS A 84 -1.23 16.72 -11.01
C CYS A 84 -0.52 15.84 -10.00
N ILE A 85 -1.17 15.62 -8.86
CA ILE A 85 -0.71 14.77 -7.78
C ILE A 85 -1.39 13.41 -7.91
N ILE A 86 -0.63 12.39 -8.29
CA ILE A 86 -1.11 11.01 -8.41
C ILE A 86 -0.96 10.34 -7.04
N MET A 87 -2.07 9.89 -6.47
CA MET A 87 -2.15 9.48 -5.07
C MET A 87 -2.43 7.99 -4.92
N GLY A 88 -1.46 7.26 -4.33
CA GLY A 88 -1.57 5.85 -3.98
C GLY A 88 -1.90 5.64 -2.50
N HIS A 89 -2.91 4.81 -2.22
CA HIS A 89 -3.27 4.43 -0.85
C HIS A 89 -2.31 3.36 -0.27
N GLY A 90 -2.40 3.13 1.05
CA GLY A 90 -1.61 2.13 1.77
C GLY A 90 -2.04 0.70 1.51
N PHE A 91 -1.47 -0.24 2.27
CA PHE A 91 -1.69 -1.68 2.16
C PHE A 91 -3.19 -2.02 2.20
N GLY A 92 -3.69 -2.63 1.12
CA GLY A 92 -5.08 -3.11 1.00
C GLY A 92 -6.17 -2.04 1.15
N GLY A 93 -5.81 -0.75 1.15
CA GLY A 93 -6.76 0.34 1.19
C GLY A 93 -7.54 0.53 -0.12
N THR A 94 -8.38 1.56 -0.14
CA THR A 94 -9.16 2.00 -1.29
C THR A 94 -9.10 3.52 -1.41
N LYS A 95 -9.39 4.07 -2.60
CA LYS A 95 -9.31 5.51 -2.87
C LYS A 95 -10.21 6.37 -1.99
N ASP A 96 -11.31 5.78 -1.47
CA ASP A 96 -12.26 6.43 -0.56
C ASP A 96 -11.83 6.43 0.92
N MET A 97 -10.67 5.80 1.22
CA MET A 97 -10.09 5.83 2.57
C MET A 97 -9.25 7.10 2.78
N LEU A 98 -9.91 8.22 3.08
CA LEU A 98 -9.35 9.53 3.44
C LEU A 98 -8.54 10.28 2.36
N LEU A 99 -8.25 9.70 1.17
CA LEU A 99 -7.45 10.37 0.13
C LEU A 99 -8.13 11.63 -0.39
N GLU A 100 -9.48 11.66 -0.44
CA GLU A 100 -10.25 12.84 -0.86
C GLU A 100 -9.93 14.09 -0.02
N ARG A 101 -9.66 13.94 1.28
CA ARG A 101 -9.32 15.06 2.17
C ARG A 101 -8.04 15.77 1.72
N TYR A 102 -7.01 14.98 1.33
CA TYR A 102 -5.76 15.49 0.77
C TYR A 102 -6.03 16.13 -0.60
N ALA A 103 -6.75 15.45 -1.49
CA ALA A 103 -7.09 15.94 -2.81
C ALA A 103 -7.79 17.30 -2.77
N ILE A 104 -8.74 17.50 -1.84
CA ILE A 104 -9.43 18.79 -1.63
C ILE A 104 -8.44 19.89 -1.19
N ARG A 105 -7.45 19.58 -0.35
CA ARG A 105 -6.45 20.56 0.07
C ARG A 105 -5.52 20.95 -1.08
N TYR A 106 -5.12 19.99 -1.92
CA TYR A 106 -4.32 20.25 -3.11
C TYR A 106 -5.10 21.04 -4.14
N LEU A 107 -6.37 20.70 -4.34
CA LEU A 107 -7.28 21.43 -5.22
C LEU A 107 -7.41 22.91 -4.85
N LYS A 108 -7.60 23.21 -3.55
CA LYS A 108 -7.65 24.59 -3.03
C LYS A 108 -6.33 25.35 -3.24
N ALA A 109 -5.22 24.66 -3.38
CA ALA A 109 -3.91 25.23 -3.68
C ALA A 109 -3.63 25.32 -5.18
N GLY A 110 -4.59 24.97 -6.04
CA GLY A 110 -4.47 25.08 -7.50
C GLY A 110 -3.88 23.85 -8.20
N TYR A 111 -3.73 22.73 -7.51
CA TYR A 111 -3.22 21.47 -8.06
C TYR A 111 -4.37 20.52 -8.41
N ALA A 112 -4.27 19.79 -9.51
CA ALA A 112 -5.11 18.64 -9.75
C ALA A 112 -4.66 17.44 -8.89
N ALA A 113 -5.58 16.52 -8.62
CA ALA A 113 -5.24 15.26 -7.94
C ALA A 113 -5.96 14.09 -8.61
N LEU A 114 -5.29 12.94 -8.68
CA LEU A 114 -5.85 11.68 -9.17
C LEU A 114 -5.66 10.61 -8.08
N THR A 115 -6.77 10.09 -7.53
CA THR A 115 -6.79 8.95 -6.63
C THR A 115 -7.34 7.74 -7.37
N PHE A 116 -6.88 6.53 -7.07
CA PHE A 116 -7.34 5.32 -7.76
C PHE A 116 -7.33 4.11 -6.83
N ASP A 117 -8.16 3.11 -7.14
CA ASP A 117 -8.08 1.79 -6.52
C ASP A 117 -7.14 0.92 -7.32
N TYR A 118 -6.19 0.24 -6.66
CA TYR A 118 -5.40 -0.78 -7.34
C TYR A 118 -6.28 -1.90 -7.84
N ARG A 119 -5.89 -2.58 -8.95
CA ARG A 119 -6.58 -3.79 -9.43
C ARG A 119 -6.82 -4.74 -8.27
N HIS A 120 -7.93 -5.49 -8.30
CA HIS A 120 -8.40 -6.43 -7.30
C HIS A 120 -8.96 -5.79 -6.01
N PHE A 121 -8.94 -4.46 -5.86
CA PHE A 121 -9.45 -3.72 -4.70
C PHE A 121 -10.53 -2.71 -5.09
N GLY A 122 -11.33 -2.33 -4.09
CA GLY A 122 -12.35 -1.29 -4.24
C GLY A 122 -13.25 -1.49 -5.45
N GLU A 123 -13.42 -0.44 -6.24
CA GLU A 123 -14.24 -0.42 -7.46
C GLU A 123 -13.43 -0.81 -8.72
N SER A 124 -12.14 -1.07 -8.61
CA SER A 124 -11.32 -1.58 -9.72
C SER A 124 -11.59 -3.05 -9.99
N GLU A 125 -11.49 -3.44 -11.26
CA GLU A 125 -11.62 -4.84 -11.68
C GLU A 125 -10.43 -5.69 -11.21
N GLY A 126 -10.55 -6.98 -11.39
CA GLY A 126 -9.51 -7.97 -11.14
C GLY A 126 -9.99 -9.10 -10.23
N GLU A 127 -9.80 -10.33 -10.73
CA GLU A 127 -10.04 -11.55 -9.97
C GLU A 127 -8.72 -12.32 -9.79
N PRO A 128 -8.55 -12.98 -8.64
CA PRO A 128 -9.45 -12.97 -7.46
C PRO A 128 -9.45 -11.59 -6.77
N ARG A 129 -10.56 -11.25 -6.12
CA ARG A 129 -10.62 -10.03 -5.29
C ARG A 129 -9.59 -10.11 -4.16
N GLN A 130 -9.16 -8.95 -3.65
CA GLN A 130 -8.20 -8.80 -2.54
C GLN A 130 -6.82 -9.43 -2.81
N LEU A 131 -6.42 -9.50 -4.08
CA LEU A 131 -5.09 -9.95 -4.48
C LEU A 131 -4.11 -8.79 -4.49
N MET A 132 -3.23 -8.74 -3.49
CA MET A 132 -2.16 -7.76 -3.42
C MET A 132 -0.85 -8.36 -3.94
N LEU A 133 -0.35 -7.85 -5.05
CA LEU A 133 0.98 -8.15 -5.58
C LEU A 133 1.70 -6.84 -5.91
N ILE A 134 2.86 -6.63 -5.34
CA ILE A 134 3.64 -5.39 -5.53
C ILE A 134 3.86 -5.04 -7.00
N PRO A 135 4.26 -5.99 -7.89
CA PRO A 135 4.40 -5.69 -9.31
C PRO A 135 3.11 -5.15 -9.96
N TYR A 136 1.95 -5.68 -9.57
CA TYR A 136 0.67 -5.22 -10.10
C TYR A 136 0.34 -3.80 -9.63
N GLN A 137 0.60 -3.49 -8.36
CA GLN A 137 0.38 -2.14 -7.84
C GLN A 137 1.33 -1.11 -8.46
N LEU A 138 2.58 -1.49 -8.74
CA LEU A 138 3.51 -0.64 -9.48
C LEU A 138 3.06 -0.42 -10.93
N GLU A 139 2.52 -1.44 -11.62
CA GLU A 139 1.94 -1.30 -12.96
C GLU A 139 0.74 -0.35 -12.96
N ASP A 140 -0.16 -0.50 -11.98
CA ASP A 140 -1.36 0.35 -11.84
C ASP A 140 -0.98 1.81 -11.60
N PHE A 141 0.00 2.04 -10.74
CA PHE A 141 0.47 3.39 -10.45
C PHE A 141 1.12 4.04 -11.69
N ARG A 142 1.93 3.29 -12.45
CA ARG A 142 2.47 3.78 -13.74
C ARG A 142 1.37 4.10 -14.74
N ALA A 143 0.35 3.26 -14.83
CA ALA A 143 -0.78 3.52 -15.72
C ALA A 143 -1.59 4.76 -15.30
N ALA A 144 -1.74 5.02 -13.99
CA ALA A 144 -2.34 6.24 -13.48
C ALA A 144 -1.54 7.49 -13.89
N ILE A 145 -0.20 7.41 -13.88
CA ILE A 145 0.68 8.49 -14.36
C ILE A 145 0.46 8.76 -15.85
N GLU A 146 0.48 7.71 -16.67
CA GLU A 146 0.27 7.84 -18.12
C GLU A 146 -1.13 8.35 -18.45
N TYR A 147 -2.15 7.89 -17.73
CA TYR A 147 -3.50 8.43 -17.87
C TYR A 147 -3.55 9.93 -17.54
N ALA A 148 -2.95 10.37 -16.44
CA ALA A 148 -2.90 11.78 -16.09
C ALA A 148 -2.17 12.61 -17.15
N ARG A 149 -1.04 12.13 -17.67
CA ARG A 149 -0.28 12.78 -18.75
C ARG A 149 -1.06 12.93 -20.06
N SER A 150 -2.05 12.07 -20.31
CA SER A 150 -2.88 12.12 -21.51
C SER A 150 -3.99 13.19 -21.45
N LEU A 151 -4.25 13.74 -20.27
CA LEU A 151 -5.32 14.73 -20.07
C LEU A 151 -4.84 16.12 -20.45
N LYS A 152 -5.64 16.83 -21.23
CA LYS A 152 -5.35 18.21 -21.70
C LYS A 152 -5.30 19.24 -20.57
N GLU A 153 -5.98 18.96 -19.45
CA GLU A 153 -6.02 19.81 -18.26
C GLU A 153 -4.76 19.69 -17.40
N ILE A 154 -3.92 18.68 -17.65
CA ILE A 154 -2.75 18.35 -16.83
C ILE A 154 -1.47 18.73 -17.57
N ASP A 155 -0.55 19.35 -16.85
CA ASP A 155 0.82 19.57 -17.35
C ASP A 155 1.63 18.26 -17.19
N PRO A 156 1.98 17.59 -18.29
CA PRO A 156 2.67 16.30 -18.24
C PRO A 156 4.11 16.39 -17.67
N ALA A 157 4.69 17.59 -17.61
CA ALA A 157 6.02 17.83 -17.01
C ALA A 157 5.93 18.05 -15.51
N ARG A 158 4.74 18.32 -14.95
CA ARG A 158 4.53 18.59 -13.53
C ARG A 158 3.67 17.52 -12.86
N ILE A 159 4.08 16.24 -13.01
CA ILE A 159 3.46 15.10 -12.32
C ILE A 159 4.17 14.87 -10.99
N VAL A 160 3.37 14.83 -9.93
CA VAL A 160 3.82 14.53 -8.56
C VAL A 160 3.36 13.13 -8.17
N LEU A 161 4.22 12.36 -7.54
CA LEU A 161 3.82 11.11 -6.90
C LEU A 161 3.60 11.35 -5.40
N TRP A 162 2.43 11.00 -4.93
CA TRP A 162 2.11 10.98 -3.50
C TRP A 162 1.73 9.57 -3.10
N GLY A 163 2.40 9.02 -2.13
CA GLY A 163 2.08 7.70 -1.61
C GLY A 163 2.11 7.69 -0.10
N THR A 164 1.19 6.93 0.49
CA THR A 164 1.17 6.71 1.94
C THR A 164 1.44 5.25 2.27
N SER A 165 2.17 4.98 3.35
CA SER A 165 2.48 3.62 3.82
C SER A 165 3.15 2.79 2.70
N ALA A 166 2.55 1.68 2.25
CA ALA A 166 3.08 0.85 1.16
C ALA A 166 3.34 1.67 -0.12
N SER A 167 2.40 2.53 -0.52
CA SER A 167 2.53 3.34 -1.74
C SER A 167 3.58 4.45 -1.63
N GLY A 168 3.97 4.84 -0.42
CA GLY A 168 5.12 5.72 -0.22
C GLY A 168 6.41 5.09 -0.76
N GLY A 169 6.57 3.78 -0.58
CA GLY A 169 7.68 3.04 -1.19
C GLY A 169 7.56 2.90 -2.71
N TYR A 170 6.33 2.76 -3.24
CA TYR A 170 6.12 2.65 -4.69
C TYR A 170 6.49 3.93 -5.42
N GLY A 171 6.14 5.10 -4.86
CA GLY A 171 6.53 6.40 -5.43
C GLY A 171 8.04 6.54 -5.62
N ILE A 172 8.84 6.09 -4.66
CA ILE A 172 10.31 6.09 -4.74
C ILE A 172 10.81 5.20 -5.88
N VAL A 173 10.28 3.96 -5.99
CA VAL A 173 10.68 3.02 -7.05
C VAL A 173 10.33 3.58 -8.43
N ILE A 174 9.12 4.10 -8.59
CA ILE A 174 8.64 4.63 -9.88
C ILE A 174 9.43 5.88 -10.27
N ALA A 175 9.68 6.82 -9.35
CA ALA A 175 10.45 8.02 -9.65
C ALA A 175 11.93 7.73 -9.97
N ALA A 176 12.49 6.64 -9.45
CA ALA A 176 13.82 6.19 -9.84
C ALA A 176 13.88 5.69 -11.29
N GLU A 177 12.77 5.21 -11.84
CA GLU A 177 12.64 4.72 -13.23
C GLU A 177 12.15 5.81 -14.18
N ASP A 178 11.10 6.56 -13.80
CA ASP A 178 10.49 7.62 -14.59
C ASP A 178 11.12 8.98 -14.28
N LYS A 179 12.06 9.39 -15.12
CA LYS A 179 12.83 10.64 -14.96
C LYS A 179 12.02 11.93 -15.21
N LYS A 180 10.74 11.80 -15.59
CA LYS A 180 9.83 12.94 -15.83
C LYS A 180 8.92 13.25 -14.64
N ILE A 181 9.13 12.60 -13.49
CA ILE A 181 8.42 12.92 -12.25
C ILE A 181 9.01 14.23 -11.69
N ALA A 182 8.13 15.17 -11.37
CA ALA A 182 8.52 16.49 -10.87
C ALA A 182 8.98 16.45 -9.42
N CYS A 183 8.25 15.75 -8.55
CA CYS A 183 8.66 15.50 -7.17
C CYS A 183 7.85 14.33 -6.56
N VAL A 184 8.31 13.86 -5.38
CA VAL A 184 7.68 12.74 -4.66
C VAL A 184 7.38 13.15 -3.22
N VAL A 185 6.19 12.81 -2.73
CA VAL A 185 5.83 12.82 -1.30
C VAL A 185 5.58 11.39 -0.84
N SER A 186 6.28 11.01 0.21
CA SER A 186 6.27 9.67 0.80
C SER A 186 5.86 9.78 2.27
N GLN A 187 4.57 9.61 2.56
CA GLN A 187 3.97 9.79 3.88
C GLN A 187 3.97 8.48 4.66
N CYS A 188 4.46 8.50 5.92
CA CYS A 188 4.61 7.31 6.82
C CYS A 188 4.99 6.02 6.05
N PRO A 189 6.07 6.06 5.23
CA PRO A 189 6.25 5.11 4.15
C PRO A 189 6.87 3.79 4.59
N GLY A 190 6.44 2.69 3.97
CA GLY A 190 7.08 1.38 4.07
C GLY A 190 8.38 1.30 3.29
N LEU A 191 9.45 1.91 3.81
CA LEU A 191 10.77 1.95 3.16
C LEU A 191 11.78 0.96 3.73
N ASP A 192 11.72 0.67 5.02
CA ASP A 192 12.68 -0.17 5.72
C ASP A 192 12.10 -1.57 5.98
N HIS A 193 12.20 -2.43 4.97
CA HIS A 193 11.70 -3.81 5.08
C HIS A 193 12.31 -4.57 6.26
N LYS A 194 13.60 -4.38 6.53
CA LYS A 194 14.28 -5.06 7.67
C LYS A 194 13.72 -4.61 9.02
N ALA A 195 13.42 -3.31 9.17
CA ALA A 195 12.80 -2.79 10.39
C ALA A 195 11.41 -3.41 10.61
N SER A 196 10.58 -3.43 9.57
CA SER A 196 9.25 -4.02 9.63
C SER A 196 9.31 -5.52 9.95
N GLU A 197 10.20 -6.27 9.29
CA GLU A 197 10.38 -7.70 9.56
C GLU A 197 10.84 -7.98 11.02
N GLN A 198 11.82 -7.23 11.51
CA GLN A 198 12.29 -7.34 12.88
C GLN A 198 11.19 -7.03 13.91
N MET A 199 10.43 -5.97 13.65
CA MET A 199 9.32 -5.57 14.51
C MET A 199 8.23 -6.65 14.53
N PHE A 200 7.78 -7.16 13.37
CA PHE A 200 6.79 -8.23 13.29
C PHE A 200 7.27 -9.50 13.97
N ARG A 201 8.52 -9.92 13.74
CA ARG A 201 9.09 -11.09 14.42
C ARG A 201 9.13 -10.93 15.95
N LYS A 202 9.49 -9.73 16.44
CA LYS A 202 9.52 -9.42 17.86
C LYS A 202 8.12 -9.43 18.49
N LYS A 203 7.13 -8.82 17.81
CA LYS A 203 5.77 -8.69 18.34
C LYS A 203 4.93 -9.96 18.21
N LEU A 204 5.02 -10.63 17.07
CA LEU A 204 4.13 -11.75 16.74
C LEU A 204 4.73 -13.12 17.06
N GLY A 205 6.06 -13.21 17.13
CA GLY A 205 6.78 -14.44 17.39
C GLY A 205 6.78 -15.45 16.24
N ILE A 206 7.66 -16.43 16.32
CA ILE A 206 7.90 -17.42 15.25
C ILE A 206 6.66 -18.28 14.95
N ARG A 207 5.86 -18.62 15.96
CA ARG A 207 4.65 -19.46 15.78
C ARG A 207 3.63 -18.78 14.89
N HIS A 208 3.45 -17.46 15.05
CA HIS A 208 2.54 -16.68 14.20
C HIS A 208 3.08 -16.60 12.77
N MET A 209 4.37 -16.34 12.60
CA MET A 209 5.02 -16.30 11.29
C MET A 209 4.88 -17.63 10.54
N LEU A 210 5.08 -18.75 11.22
CA LEU A 210 4.85 -20.08 10.62
C LEU A 210 3.39 -20.30 10.23
N ARG A 211 2.45 -19.87 11.08
CA ARG A 211 1.01 -19.93 10.75
C ARG A 211 0.71 -19.15 9.48
N LEU A 212 1.16 -17.90 9.38
CA LEU A 212 0.99 -17.09 8.18
C LEU A 212 1.63 -17.74 6.95
N PHE A 213 2.81 -18.31 7.09
CA PHE A 213 3.50 -19.03 6.02
C PHE A 213 2.65 -20.19 5.47
N VAL A 214 2.05 -21.01 6.34
CA VAL A 214 1.14 -22.10 5.94
C VAL A 214 -0.07 -21.57 5.17
N HIS A 215 -0.69 -20.47 5.63
CA HIS A 215 -1.80 -19.83 4.90
C HIS A 215 -1.34 -19.30 3.53
N GLY A 216 -0.14 -18.72 3.46
CA GLY A 216 0.48 -18.27 2.21
C GLY A 216 0.72 -19.41 1.22
N GLN A 217 1.27 -20.55 1.69
CA GLN A 217 1.46 -21.76 0.88
C GLN A 217 0.12 -22.29 0.35
N ARG A 218 -0.89 -22.38 1.23
CA ARG A 218 -2.24 -22.79 0.83
C ARG A 218 -2.78 -21.96 -0.33
N ASP A 219 -2.75 -20.65 -0.21
CA ASP A 219 -3.27 -19.76 -1.25
C ASP A 219 -2.43 -19.84 -2.54
N MET A 220 -1.13 -19.97 -2.41
CA MET A 220 -0.23 -20.12 -3.55
C MET A 220 -0.52 -21.40 -4.34
N MET A 221 -0.69 -22.52 -3.66
CA MET A 221 -0.98 -23.81 -4.30
C MET A 221 -2.37 -23.82 -4.91
N ARG A 222 -3.39 -23.31 -4.20
CA ARG A 222 -4.74 -23.16 -4.74
C ARG A 222 -4.76 -22.32 -6.01
N SER A 223 -3.99 -21.23 -6.03
CA SER A 223 -3.85 -20.40 -7.23
C SER A 223 -3.24 -21.12 -8.42
N ARG A 224 -2.21 -21.96 -8.19
CA ARG A 224 -1.57 -22.75 -9.26
C ARG A 224 -2.51 -23.82 -9.84
N LEU A 225 -3.45 -24.29 -9.04
CA LEU A 225 -4.43 -25.29 -9.42
C LEU A 225 -5.75 -24.67 -9.94
N GLY A 226 -5.83 -23.36 -10.11
CA GLY A 226 -7.06 -22.68 -10.55
C GLY A 226 -8.21 -22.73 -9.55
N LEU A 227 -7.93 -23.03 -8.27
CA LEU A 227 -8.92 -23.09 -7.20
C LEU A 227 -9.22 -21.71 -6.64
N SER A 228 -10.36 -21.56 -5.95
CA SER A 228 -10.75 -20.34 -5.25
C SER A 228 -9.62 -19.85 -4.30
N PRO A 229 -9.39 -18.53 -4.19
CA PRO A 229 -8.34 -17.99 -3.33
C PRO A 229 -8.58 -18.36 -1.86
N HIS A 230 -7.49 -18.44 -1.11
CA HIS A 230 -7.55 -18.53 0.33
C HIS A 230 -7.19 -17.16 0.91
N THR A 231 -8.16 -16.49 1.52
CA THR A 231 -7.99 -15.19 2.14
C THR A 231 -7.78 -15.31 3.66
N ILE A 232 -7.08 -14.33 4.21
CA ILE A 232 -6.99 -14.09 5.64
C ILE A 232 -7.40 -12.64 5.92
N PRO A 233 -7.84 -12.29 7.15
CA PRO A 233 -8.01 -10.90 7.53
C PRO A 233 -6.72 -10.11 7.32
N MET A 234 -6.84 -8.92 6.75
CA MET A 234 -5.71 -8.01 6.58
C MET A 234 -5.24 -7.49 7.93
N VAL A 235 -6.16 -7.00 8.75
CA VAL A 235 -5.89 -6.57 10.13
C VAL A 235 -6.77 -7.32 11.12
N GLY A 236 -6.26 -7.49 12.32
CA GLY A 236 -6.99 -8.17 13.40
C GLY A 236 -6.45 -7.80 14.78
N LYS A 237 -7.21 -8.15 15.80
CA LYS A 237 -6.76 -7.97 17.20
C LYS A 237 -5.51 -8.79 17.47
N PRO A 238 -4.64 -8.37 18.41
CA PRO A 238 -3.51 -9.15 18.83
C PRO A 238 -3.90 -10.60 19.17
N GLY A 239 -3.09 -11.58 18.72
CA GLY A 239 -3.34 -13.02 18.90
C GLY A 239 -4.26 -13.68 17.87
N THR A 240 -4.92 -12.93 17.00
CA THR A 240 -5.75 -13.49 15.91
C THR A 240 -4.89 -13.85 14.68
N THR A 241 -5.42 -14.70 13.81
CA THR A 241 -4.79 -14.96 12.50
C THR A 241 -5.18 -13.86 11.53
N ALA A 242 -4.31 -12.88 11.37
CA ALA A 242 -4.42 -11.80 10.40
C ALA A 242 -3.03 -11.46 9.85
N PHE A 243 -2.96 -10.75 8.73
CA PHE A 243 -1.67 -10.31 8.18
C PHE A 243 -0.99 -9.31 9.12
N LEU A 244 -1.75 -8.34 9.68
CA LEU A 244 -1.32 -7.35 10.66
C LEU A 244 -2.13 -7.47 11.96
N PRO A 245 -1.86 -8.45 12.84
CA PRO A 245 -2.57 -8.63 14.10
C PRO A 245 -1.96 -7.79 15.22
N VAL A 246 -1.82 -6.50 15.00
CA VAL A 246 -1.30 -5.52 15.96
C VAL A 246 -2.37 -4.46 16.25
N LEU A 247 -2.41 -3.99 17.50
CA LEU A 247 -3.48 -3.11 17.96
C LEU A 247 -3.53 -1.80 17.16
N GLU A 248 -2.37 -1.20 16.88
CA GLU A 248 -2.27 0.02 16.09
C GLU A 248 -2.91 -0.15 14.70
N ALA A 249 -2.65 -1.27 14.01
CA ALA A 249 -3.27 -1.54 12.72
C ALA A 249 -4.79 -1.72 12.85
N TYR A 250 -5.24 -2.54 13.82
CA TYR A 250 -6.65 -2.83 14.00
C TYR A 250 -7.47 -1.55 14.31
N GLU A 251 -7.00 -0.73 15.26
CA GLU A 251 -7.65 0.52 15.61
C GLU A 251 -7.54 1.57 14.51
N GLY A 252 -6.38 1.66 13.86
CA GLY A 252 -6.13 2.61 12.79
C GLY A 252 -7.03 2.35 11.58
N TYR A 253 -7.08 1.13 11.08
CA TYR A 253 -8.00 0.78 9.99
C TYR A 253 -9.47 0.98 10.37
N SER A 254 -9.86 0.69 11.62
CA SER A 254 -11.22 0.94 12.09
C SER A 254 -11.61 2.43 12.07
N LYS A 255 -10.63 3.35 12.14
CA LYS A 255 -10.86 4.80 12.06
C LYS A 255 -10.93 5.33 10.63
N VAL A 256 -10.36 4.61 9.66
CA VAL A 256 -10.21 5.05 8.27
C VAL A 256 -10.98 4.18 7.27
N GLU A 257 -11.67 3.12 7.74
CA GLU A 257 -12.43 2.22 6.86
C GLU A 257 -13.50 2.98 6.07
N SER A 258 -13.76 2.50 4.87
CA SER A 258 -14.75 3.04 3.93
C SER A 258 -15.74 1.97 3.50
N GLU A 259 -16.74 2.33 2.70
CA GLU A 259 -17.74 1.37 2.19
C GLU A 259 -17.13 0.31 1.27
N ASN A 260 -16.08 0.67 0.53
CA ASN A 260 -15.41 -0.23 -0.42
C ASN A 260 -14.27 -1.05 0.20
N PHE A 261 -13.93 -0.78 1.46
CA PHE A 261 -12.89 -1.52 2.14
C PHE A 261 -13.36 -2.90 2.58
N ILE A 262 -12.58 -3.92 2.24
CA ILE A 262 -12.80 -5.30 2.69
C ILE A 262 -11.58 -5.76 3.48
N ASN A 263 -11.80 -6.09 4.77
CA ASN A 263 -10.73 -6.55 5.65
C ASN A 263 -10.29 -7.98 5.35
N GLU A 264 -9.89 -8.23 4.11
CA GLU A 264 -9.34 -9.51 3.65
C GLU A 264 -8.17 -9.27 2.69
N VAL A 265 -7.28 -10.23 2.60
CA VAL A 265 -6.22 -10.26 1.59
C VAL A 265 -5.93 -11.71 1.20
N CYS A 266 -5.65 -11.96 -0.07
CA CYS A 266 -5.18 -13.27 -0.55
C CYS A 266 -3.88 -13.63 0.17
N ALA A 267 -3.84 -14.75 0.89
CA ALA A 267 -2.75 -15.08 1.81
C ALA A 267 -1.38 -15.23 1.13
N ARG A 268 -1.35 -15.46 -0.19
CA ARG A 268 -0.10 -15.53 -0.98
C ARG A 268 0.72 -14.25 -0.93
N VAL A 269 0.16 -13.10 -0.51
CA VAL A 269 0.89 -11.85 -0.27
C VAL A 269 2.07 -12.08 0.68
N ILE A 270 1.91 -12.95 1.68
CA ILE A 270 2.94 -13.29 2.67
C ILE A 270 4.21 -13.81 2.00
N LEU A 271 4.06 -14.62 0.94
CA LEU A 271 5.18 -15.21 0.19
C LEU A 271 5.70 -14.32 -0.95
N ARG A 272 4.92 -13.33 -1.37
CA ARG A 272 5.22 -12.48 -2.53
C ARG A 272 5.68 -11.07 -2.21
N SER A 273 5.63 -10.66 -0.92
CA SER A 273 6.07 -9.33 -0.49
C SER A 273 7.55 -9.29 -0.11
N HIS A 274 8.21 -10.43 0.00
CA HIS A 274 9.62 -10.49 0.39
C HIS A 274 10.54 -9.84 -0.64
N GLY A 275 11.55 -9.13 -0.14
CA GLY A 275 12.60 -8.55 -0.97
C GLY A 275 12.29 -7.17 -1.57
N PHE A 276 11.08 -6.66 -1.44
CA PHE A 276 10.78 -5.28 -1.85
C PHE A 276 11.45 -4.30 -0.89
N ASN A 277 12.41 -3.53 -1.40
CA ASN A 277 13.23 -2.63 -0.60
C ASN A 277 13.38 -1.27 -1.30
N PRO A 278 12.38 -0.39 -1.18
CA PRO A 278 12.36 0.89 -1.88
C PRO A 278 13.53 1.81 -1.55
N VAL A 279 14.07 1.75 -0.33
CA VAL A 279 15.19 2.61 0.07
C VAL A 279 16.41 2.46 -0.83
N LYS A 280 16.62 1.30 -1.45
CA LYS A 280 17.74 1.09 -2.38
C LYS A 280 17.63 1.92 -3.66
N HIS A 281 16.43 2.40 -3.98
CA HIS A 281 16.17 3.18 -5.19
C HIS A 281 16.31 4.69 -4.98
N ILE A 282 16.35 5.17 -3.73
CA ILE A 282 16.33 6.60 -3.41
C ILE A 282 17.49 7.36 -4.07
N GLN A 283 18.66 6.77 -4.13
CA GLN A 283 19.86 7.36 -4.77
C GLN A 283 19.72 7.59 -6.27
N ASN A 284 18.75 6.91 -6.92
CA ASN A 284 18.50 6.99 -8.36
C ASN A 284 17.31 7.90 -8.70
N VAL A 285 16.65 8.47 -7.69
CA VAL A 285 15.53 9.41 -7.90
C VAL A 285 16.09 10.77 -8.28
N PRO A 286 15.80 11.29 -9.48
CA PRO A 286 16.42 12.54 -9.96
C PRO A 286 15.69 13.80 -9.53
N CYS A 287 14.51 13.68 -8.90
CA CYS A 287 13.66 14.79 -8.51
C CYS A 287 13.64 14.97 -6.98
N PRO A 288 13.17 16.13 -6.47
CA PRO A 288 13.00 16.36 -5.04
C PRO A 288 12.06 15.32 -4.40
N VAL A 289 12.41 14.89 -3.19
CA VAL A 289 11.63 13.91 -2.41
C VAL A 289 11.38 14.48 -1.00
N LEU A 290 10.12 14.45 -0.56
CA LEU A 290 9.72 14.67 0.83
C LEU A 290 9.34 13.35 1.48
N ILE A 291 9.97 13.03 2.61
CA ILE A 291 9.65 11.86 3.42
C ILE A 291 9.12 12.32 4.78
N GLN A 292 7.91 11.88 5.13
CA GLN A 292 7.26 12.20 6.39
C GLN A 292 7.24 10.96 7.29
N ILE A 293 8.03 10.97 8.37
CA ILE A 293 8.21 9.83 9.28
C ILE A 293 7.39 10.04 10.54
N CYS A 294 6.61 9.05 10.95
CA CYS A 294 5.94 9.00 12.25
C CYS A 294 6.86 8.30 13.25
N ASP A 295 7.16 8.95 14.38
CA ASP A 295 8.18 8.50 15.34
C ASP A 295 7.78 7.22 16.09
N TYR A 296 6.46 7.03 16.29
CA TYR A 296 5.90 5.90 17.03
C TYR A 296 5.21 4.88 16.10
N ASP A 297 5.59 4.87 14.82
CA ASP A 297 5.04 3.96 13.81
C ASP A 297 5.44 2.51 14.07
N GLU A 298 4.46 1.67 14.37
CA GLU A 298 4.65 0.23 14.57
C GLU A 298 4.43 -0.61 13.31
N LEU A 299 4.05 0.01 12.19
CA LEU A 299 3.75 -0.69 10.93
C LEU A 299 4.85 -0.51 9.89
N ALA A 300 5.37 0.70 9.81
CA ALA A 300 6.41 1.09 8.86
C ALA A 300 7.59 1.81 9.56
N PRO A 301 8.19 1.20 10.61
CA PRO A 301 9.29 1.83 11.33
C PRO A 301 10.49 2.02 10.42
N ILE A 302 11.24 3.10 10.67
CA ILE A 302 12.49 3.42 9.95
C ILE A 302 13.62 3.45 10.94
N ARG A 303 14.67 2.63 10.70
CA ARG A 303 15.86 2.59 11.54
C ARG A 303 16.72 3.85 11.36
N PRO A 304 17.50 4.24 12.39
CA PRO A 304 18.37 5.42 12.31
C PRO A 304 19.36 5.39 11.14
N GLU A 305 19.92 4.22 10.82
CA GLU A 305 20.84 4.05 9.69
C GLU A 305 20.12 4.23 8.33
N THR A 306 18.88 3.77 8.22
CA THR A 306 18.05 3.98 7.03
C THR A 306 17.69 5.45 6.88
N GLU A 307 17.28 6.13 7.95
CA GLU A 307 17.00 7.56 7.93
C GLU A 307 18.23 8.38 7.53
N LYS A 308 19.40 8.05 8.07
CA LYS A 308 20.67 8.69 7.70
C LYS A 308 20.94 8.60 6.19
N GLU A 309 20.60 7.45 5.58
CA GLU A 309 20.72 7.28 4.13
C GLU A 309 19.69 8.12 3.37
N LEU A 310 18.43 8.12 3.80
CA LEU A 310 17.36 8.91 3.19
C LEU A 310 17.66 10.41 3.18
N ARG A 311 18.22 10.95 4.28
CA ARG A 311 18.57 12.37 4.40
C ARG A 311 19.65 12.85 3.42
N LYS A 312 20.36 11.97 2.74
CA LYS A 312 21.30 12.33 1.67
C LYS A 312 20.59 12.74 0.38
N TYR A 313 19.35 12.27 0.17
CA TYR A 313 18.63 12.37 -1.10
C TYR A 313 17.24 12.98 -0.97
N ALA A 314 16.76 13.19 0.27
CA ALA A 314 15.39 13.62 0.51
C ALA A 314 15.32 14.63 1.67
N GLU A 315 14.33 15.52 1.63
CA GLU A 315 13.87 16.26 2.77
C GLU A 315 13.09 15.32 3.70
N VAL A 316 13.51 15.23 4.98
CA VAL A 316 12.87 14.35 5.96
C VAL A 316 12.25 15.17 7.07
N LYS A 317 10.92 15.08 7.21
CA LYS A 317 10.13 15.65 8.32
C LYS A 317 9.74 14.54 9.29
N ARG A 318 9.82 14.82 10.60
CA ARG A 318 9.41 13.87 11.65
C ARG A 318 8.23 14.40 12.44
N TYR A 319 7.37 13.47 12.83
CA TYR A 319 6.15 13.74 13.60
C TYR A 319 6.13 12.80 14.81
N PRO A 320 6.01 13.31 16.05
CA PRO A 320 5.99 12.48 17.26
C PRO A 320 4.63 11.83 17.46
N ILE A 321 4.20 11.04 16.49
CA ILE A 321 2.87 10.42 16.39
C ILE A 321 2.98 8.98 15.88
N ALA A 322 1.90 8.19 16.02
CA ALA A 322 1.76 6.86 15.47
C ALA A 322 1.33 6.89 13.98
N HIS A 323 1.37 5.72 13.30
CA HIS A 323 1.14 5.59 11.85
C HIS A 323 -0.16 6.23 11.36
N PHE A 324 -1.26 6.00 12.08
CA PHE A 324 -2.58 6.49 11.66
C PHE A 324 -2.92 7.91 12.15
N ASP A 325 -2.16 8.47 13.10
CA ASP A 325 -2.46 9.79 13.62
C ASP A 325 -2.22 10.90 12.60
N ILE A 326 -1.34 10.65 11.61
CA ILE A 326 -1.04 11.61 10.53
C ILE A 326 -2.24 11.92 9.64
N TYR A 327 -3.28 11.07 9.67
CA TYR A 327 -4.49 11.27 8.85
C TYR A 327 -5.56 12.11 9.57
N HIS A 328 -5.37 12.52 10.82
CA HIS A 328 -6.42 13.11 11.64
C HIS A 328 -6.01 14.44 12.31
N GLY A 329 -7.00 15.33 12.48
CA GLY A 329 -6.86 16.55 13.26
C GLY A 329 -5.69 17.44 12.87
N ASP A 330 -5.02 18.04 13.85
CA ASP A 330 -3.90 18.96 13.65
C ASP A 330 -2.68 18.29 12.99
N ASN A 331 -2.50 16.98 13.20
CA ASN A 331 -1.43 16.23 12.56
C ASN A 331 -1.62 16.16 11.04
N PHE A 332 -2.85 15.94 10.58
CA PHE A 332 -3.20 16.01 9.16
C PHE A 332 -2.93 17.39 8.59
N GLU A 333 -3.39 18.45 9.28
CA GLU A 333 -3.18 19.83 8.83
C GLU A 333 -1.70 20.18 8.71
N LYS A 334 -0.90 19.77 9.71
CA LYS A 334 0.55 19.97 9.70
C LYS A 334 1.22 19.20 8.55
N ALA A 335 0.88 17.94 8.38
CA ALA A 335 1.45 17.10 7.31
C ALA A 335 1.14 17.66 5.91
N VAL A 336 -0.11 18.08 5.67
CA VAL A 336 -0.51 18.69 4.40
C VAL A 336 0.12 20.06 4.19
N SER A 337 0.27 20.88 5.24
CA SER A 337 0.97 22.17 5.15
C SER A 337 2.42 21.99 4.71
N ASP A 338 3.14 21.04 5.31
CA ASP A 338 4.51 20.70 4.92
C ASP A 338 4.60 20.22 3.46
N GLN A 339 3.60 19.45 2.99
CA GLN A 339 3.51 18.99 1.60
C GLN A 339 3.26 20.15 0.64
N LEU A 340 2.34 21.05 0.96
CA LEU A 340 2.03 22.23 0.13
C LEU A 340 3.21 23.20 0.05
N GLU A 341 3.95 23.38 1.14
CA GLU A 341 5.20 24.15 1.14
C GLU A 341 6.23 23.51 0.20
N PHE A 342 6.38 22.20 0.29
CA PHE A 342 7.27 21.44 -0.59
C PHE A 342 6.86 21.56 -2.06
N PHE A 343 5.58 21.43 -2.40
CA PHE A 343 5.08 21.62 -3.77
C PHE A 343 5.35 23.02 -4.28
N LYS A 344 5.06 24.06 -3.48
CA LYS A 344 5.31 25.45 -3.86
C LYS A 344 6.78 25.74 -4.19
N LYS A 345 7.69 25.01 -3.55
CA LYS A 345 9.14 25.16 -3.78
C LYS A 345 9.62 24.45 -5.05
N HIS A 346 8.93 23.39 -5.48
CA HIS A 346 9.45 22.49 -6.50
C HIS A 346 8.59 22.37 -7.78
N LEU A 347 7.40 22.99 -7.82
CA LEU A 347 6.48 23.04 -8.97
C LEU A 347 6.30 24.45 -9.51
#